data_e6b0f2d6f746d5e31c0b0438d689e791
#
_entry.id   e6b0f2d6f746d5e31c0b0438d689e791
#
_cell.length_a   1.000
_cell.length_b   1.000
_cell.length_c   1.000
_cell.angle_alpha   90.00
_cell.angle_beta   90.00
_cell.angle_gamma   90.00
#
_symmetry.space_group_name_H-M   'P 1'
#
loop_
_entity.id
_entity.type
_entity.pdbx_description
1 polymer ?
#
loop_
_entity_poly.entity_id
_entity_poly.type
_entity_poly.pdbx_seq_one_letter_code
_entity_poly.pdbx_strand_id
1 'polypeptide(L)'
;MITRRALLIGASALAFVTFADPPARALAQTKVSDADLAPAGPLGDQAMGAENAPVTIIEYASMTCPHCAQFQARTFPKLKERYIDTGKVRFIFREFPLDPLAAGAFMLARCADKDKFFPIIDLLFSTQRDWVVPNPLQPLLNVAKQAGYTEETFNACLKNQQVLDGIQNVRDRAAKVLNVESTPTFFVNGKRVLGDVSIEDLEKEMKPYLKAS
;
A
#
# COMPACT_ATOMS: atom_id res chain seq x y z
N MET A 1 -42.31 34.92 -78.27
CA MET A 1 -42.75 34.52 -76.93
C MET A 1 -41.56 33.84 -76.23
N ILE A 2 -40.87 34.53 -75.36
CA ILE A 2 -39.66 34.05 -74.68
C ILE A 2 -39.96 33.98 -73.21
N THR A 3 -40.01 32.75 -72.66
CA THR A 3 -40.24 32.48 -71.27
C THR A 3 -38.88 32.42 -70.52
N ARG A 4 -38.67 33.35 -69.58
CA ARG A 4 -37.51 33.38 -68.68
C ARG A 4 -37.70 32.34 -67.57
N ARG A 5 -36.79 31.36 -67.49
CA ARG A 5 -36.63 30.49 -66.30
C ARG A 5 -35.65 31.12 -65.39
N ALA A 6 -36.09 31.46 -64.17
CA ALA A 6 -35.27 31.90 -63.07
C ALA A 6 -34.62 30.66 -62.38
N LEU A 7 -33.29 30.62 -62.35
CA LEU A 7 -32.51 29.65 -61.48
C LEU A 7 -32.48 30.18 -60.08
N LEU A 8 -33.05 29.41 -59.13
CA LEU A 8 -32.86 29.62 -57.72
C LEU A 8 -31.59 28.82 -57.27
N ILE A 9 -30.53 29.53 -56.89
CA ILE A 9 -29.32 28.96 -56.31
C ILE A 9 -29.60 28.87 -54.85
N GLY A 10 -29.81 27.64 -54.32
CA GLY A 10 -29.90 27.36 -52.91
C GLY A 10 -28.52 27.32 -52.29
N ALA A 11 -28.21 28.27 -51.41
CA ALA A 11 -27.02 28.25 -50.60
C ALA A 11 -27.24 27.32 -49.39
N SER A 12 -26.63 26.13 -49.41
CA SER A 12 -26.60 25.22 -48.26
C SER A 12 -25.53 25.68 -47.28
N ALA A 13 -25.95 26.26 -46.17
CA ALA A 13 -25.04 26.56 -45.03
C ALA A 13 -24.72 25.27 -44.30
N LEU A 14 -23.49 24.77 -44.44
CA LEU A 14 -22.95 23.72 -43.59
C LEU A 14 -22.68 24.32 -42.20
N ALA A 15 -23.51 23.97 -41.23
CA ALA A 15 -23.23 24.26 -39.83
C ALA A 15 -22.13 23.30 -39.35
N PHE A 16 -20.91 23.80 -39.10
CA PHE A 16 -19.86 23.08 -38.38
C PHE A 16 -20.24 23.04 -36.92
N VAL A 17 -20.73 21.88 -36.46
CA VAL A 17 -20.88 21.58 -35.03
C VAL A 17 -19.49 21.24 -34.50
N THR A 18 -18.84 22.20 -33.84
CA THR A 18 -17.62 21.95 -33.07
C THR A 18 -18.03 21.19 -31.79
N PHE A 19 -17.74 19.90 -31.76
CA PHE A 19 -17.75 19.14 -30.51
C PHE A 19 -16.59 19.67 -29.65
N ALA A 20 -16.90 20.52 -28.70
CA ALA A 20 -15.96 20.84 -27.63
C ALA A 20 -15.84 19.58 -26.77
N ASP A 21 -14.69 18.89 -26.83
CA ASP A 21 -14.36 17.83 -25.87
C ASP A 21 -14.48 18.41 -24.46
N PRO A 22 -15.25 17.76 -23.56
CA PRO A 22 -15.27 18.21 -22.17
C PRO A 22 -13.84 18.12 -21.61
N PRO A 23 -13.37 19.14 -20.86
CA PRO A 23 -12.05 19.09 -20.28
C PRO A 23 -11.94 17.80 -19.48
N ALA A 24 -10.94 16.96 -19.80
CA ALA A 24 -10.62 15.77 -19.05
C ALA A 24 -10.45 16.21 -17.58
N ARG A 25 -11.46 15.90 -16.76
CA ARG A 25 -11.45 16.19 -15.34
C ARG A 25 -10.33 15.32 -14.78
N ALA A 26 -9.13 15.88 -14.66
CA ALA A 26 -8.03 15.28 -13.94
C ALA A 26 -8.62 14.93 -12.58
N LEU A 27 -8.77 13.61 -12.31
CA LEU A 27 -9.18 13.11 -11.01
C LEU A 27 -8.07 13.57 -10.06
N ALA A 28 -8.27 14.74 -9.45
CA ALA A 28 -7.44 15.19 -8.37
C ALA A 28 -7.46 14.03 -7.37
N GLN A 29 -6.30 13.40 -7.13
CA GLN A 29 -6.17 12.35 -6.14
C GLN A 29 -6.57 12.99 -4.81
N THR A 30 -7.81 12.78 -4.40
CA THR A 30 -8.34 13.33 -3.18
C THR A 30 -7.53 12.77 -2.03
N LYS A 31 -6.90 13.67 -1.28
CA LYS A 31 -6.18 13.30 -0.07
C LYS A 31 -7.16 12.59 0.88
N VAL A 32 -6.79 11.41 1.31
CA VAL A 32 -7.57 10.65 2.29
C VAL A 32 -7.49 11.35 3.64
N SER A 33 -8.61 11.41 4.37
CA SER A 33 -8.66 12.08 5.68
C SER A 33 -7.86 11.31 6.74
N ASP A 34 -7.35 12.02 7.75
CA ASP A 34 -6.66 11.38 8.86
C ASP A 34 -7.58 10.44 9.65
N ALA A 35 -8.90 10.74 9.71
CA ALA A 35 -9.91 9.88 10.31
C ALA A 35 -10.07 8.55 9.57
N ASP A 36 -10.00 8.56 8.24
CA ASP A 36 -10.04 7.35 7.43
C ASP A 36 -8.74 6.55 7.53
N LEU A 37 -7.62 7.23 7.74
CA LEU A 37 -6.30 6.62 7.97
C LEU A 37 -6.07 6.19 9.42
N ALA A 38 -7.01 6.42 10.33
CA ALA A 38 -6.91 5.96 11.71
C ALA A 38 -6.72 4.43 11.79
N PRO A 39 -6.07 3.90 12.85
CA PRO A 39 -5.85 2.46 13.02
C PRO A 39 -7.13 1.66 12.93
N ALA A 40 -7.08 0.50 12.28
CA ALA A 40 -8.21 -0.39 12.14
C ALA A 40 -8.14 -1.52 13.18
N GLY A 41 -9.10 -1.53 14.09
CA GLY A 41 -9.30 -2.64 15.01
C GLY A 41 -8.31 -2.74 16.18
N PRO A 42 -8.38 -3.83 16.95
CA PRO A 42 -7.74 -3.95 18.27
C PRO A 42 -6.22 -4.19 18.22
N LEU A 43 -5.67 -4.60 17.07
CA LEU A 43 -4.23 -4.90 16.96
C LEU A 43 -3.35 -3.64 16.97
N GLY A 44 -3.93 -2.47 16.67
CA GLY A 44 -3.19 -1.22 16.55
C GLY A 44 -2.18 -1.20 15.41
N ASP A 45 -1.56 -0.05 15.21
CA ASP A 45 -0.53 0.13 14.19
C ASP A 45 0.83 -0.40 14.65
N GLN A 46 1.60 -0.90 13.70
CA GLN A 46 3.03 -1.15 13.85
C GLN A 46 3.79 -0.01 13.17
N ALA A 47 4.54 0.74 13.96
CA ALA A 47 5.17 1.97 13.48
C ALA A 47 6.65 2.05 13.88
N MET A 48 7.43 2.74 13.04
CA MET A 48 8.81 3.17 13.27
C MET A 48 8.93 4.67 13.11
N GLY A 49 9.96 5.26 13.71
CA GLY A 49 10.25 6.69 13.63
C GLY A 49 9.52 7.50 14.69
N ALA A 50 9.76 8.80 14.68
CA ALA A 50 9.22 9.72 15.68
C ALA A 50 7.70 9.90 15.51
N GLU A 51 6.96 9.95 16.62
CA GLU A 51 5.50 10.16 16.60
C GLU A 51 5.09 11.50 16.00
N ASN A 52 5.92 12.52 16.20
CA ASN A 52 5.74 13.90 15.73
C ASN A 52 6.49 14.18 14.43
N ALA A 53 6.90 13.17 13.67
CA ALA A 53 7.55 13.36 12.39
C ALA A 53 6.65 14.17 11.41
N PRO A 54 7.23 15.11 10.62
CA PRO A 54 6.46 15.93 9.69
C PRO A 54 5.82 15.14 8.55
N VAL A 55 6.32 13.93 8.29
CA VAL A 55 5.79 13.03 7.27
C VAL A 55 5.35 11.72 7.90
N THR A 56 4.12 11.29 7.60
CA THR A 56 3.64 9.93 7.90
C THR A 56 3.51 9.15 6.59
N ILE A 57 4.14 7.98 6.53
CA ILE A 57 3.99 7.03 5.43
C ILE A 57 3.31 5.79 5.99
N ILE A 58 2.15 5.43 5.42
CA ILE A 58 1.45 4.18 5.72
C ILE A 58 1.62 3.27 4.53
N GLU A 59 2.17 2.08 4.72
CA GLU A 59 2.25 1.02 3.72
C GLU A 59 1.21 -0.06 4.01
N TYR A 60 0.40 -0.39 3.01
CA TYR A 60 -0.41 -1.61 2.97
C TYR A 60 0.32 -2.65 2.11
N ALA A 61 0.76 -3.73 2.74
CA ALA A 61 1.59 -4.75 2.11
C ALA A 61 1.01 -6.15 2.25
N SER A 62 1.44 -7.07 1.38
CA SER A 62 1.19 -8.51 1.50
C SER A 62 2.50 -9.28 1.54
N MET A 63 2.59 -10.26 2.44
CA MET A 63 3.80 -11.06 2.62
C MET A 63 4.12 -11.98 1.42
N THR A 64 3.13 -12.26 0.57
CA THR A 64 3.31 -13.05 -0.67
C THR A 64 3.51 -12.18 -1.91
N CYS A 65 3.41 -10.85 -1.79
CA CYS A 65 3.56 -9.93 -2.90
C CYS A 65 5.05 -9.70 -3.26
N PRO A 66 5.51 -10.01 -4.50
CA PRO A 66 6.90 -9.81 -4.89
C PRO A 66 7.29 -8.32 -4.97
N HIS A 67 6.36 -7.42 -5.28
CA HIS A 67 6.62 -5.98 -5.31
C HIS A 67 6.83 -5.41 -3.90
N CYS A 68 6.15 -5.94 -2.88
CA CYS A 68 6.41 -5.59 -1.48
C CYS A 68 7.82 -6.03 -1.05
N ALA A 69 8.23 -7.25 -1.42
CA ALA A 69 9.59 -7.73 -1.16
C ALA A 69 10.66 -6.87 -1.89
N GLN A 70 10.36 -6.41 -3.12
CA GLN A 70 11.26 -5.51 -3.86
C GLN A 70 11.40 -4.15 -3.17
N PHE A 71 10.28 -3.55 -2.74
CA PHE A 71 10.30 -2.31 -1.97
C PHE A 71 11.12 -2.47 -0.68
N GLN A 72 10.86 -3.54 0.08
CA GLN A 72 11.60 -3.85 1.31
C GLN A 72 13.11 -4.00 1.07
N ALA A 73 13.53 -4.63 -0.04
CA ALA A 73 14.93 -4.84 -0.35
C ALA A 73 15.66 -3.60 -0.90
N ARG A 74 14.97 -2.76 -1.70
CA ARG A 74 15.61 -1.71 -2.50
C ARG A 74 15.40 -0.30 -1.99
N THR A 75 14.17 -0.01 -1.53
CA THR A 75 13.74 1.35 -1.17
C THR A 75 13.70 1.56 0.33
N PHE A 76 13.15 0.61 1.07
CA PHE A 76 12.97 0.73 2.51
C PHE A 76 14.26 0.99 3.30
N PRO A 77 15.42 0.36 3.02
CA PRO A 77 16.66 0.64 3.75
C PRO A 77 17.09 2.11 3.63
N LYS A 78 16.96 2.70 2.42
CA LYS A 78 17.27 4.11 2.19
C LYS A 78 16.26 5.04 2.88
N LEU A 79 14.97 4.68 2.84
CA LEU A 79 13.92 5.40 3.55
C LEU A 79 14.18 5.39 5.06
N LYS A 80 14.55 4.23 5.59
CA LYS A 80 14.86 4.07 7.01
C LYS A 80 16.05 4.93 7.43
N GLU A 81 17.19 4.77 6.78
CA GLU A 81 18.42 5.48 7.10
C GLU A 81 18.28 7.01 6.98
N ARG A 82 17.68 7.49 5.88
CA ARG A 82 17.66 8.93 5.58
C ARG A 82 16.56 9.70 6.27
N TYR A 83 15.44 9.03 6.59
CA TYR A 83 14.22 9.70 7.01
C TYR A 83 13.59 9.16 8.30
N ILE A 84 13.49 7.84 8.48
CA ILE A 84 12.88 7.26 9.67
C ILE A 84 13.80 7.43 10.88
N ASP A 85 15.05 6.99 10.76
CA ASP A 85 16.05 7.06 11.85
C ASP A 85 16.45 8.51 12.17
N THR A 86 16.23 9.44 11.26
CA THR A 86 16.47 10.88 11.46
C THR A 86 15.24 11.65 11.98
N GLY A 87 14.14 10.95 12.28
CA GLY A 87 12.92 11.55 12.83
C GLY A 87 12.09 12.36 11.84
N LYS A 88 12.39 12.31 10.54
CA LYS A 88 11.67 13.05 9.49
C LYS A 88 10.42 12.31 9.00
N VAL A 89 10.39 11.00 9.14
CA VAL A 89 9.30 10.12 8.72
C VAL A 89 8.86 9.23 9.86
N ARG A 90 7.55 9.16 10.10
CA ARG A 90 6.88 8.08 10.79
C ARG A 90 6.40 7.08 9.77
N PHE A 91 6.93 5.86 9.80
CA PHE A 91 6.53 4.77 8.92
C PHE A 91 5.59 3.83 9.65
N ILE A 92 4.41 3.56 9.08
CA ILE A 92 3.38 2.67 9.61
C ILE A 92 3.19 1.53 8.61
N PHE A 93 3.36 0.30 9.10
CA PHE A 93 3.15 -0.91 8.31
C PHE A 93 1.78 -1.52 8.65
N ARG A 94 0.97 -1.81 7.63
CA ARG A 94 -0.36 -2.42 7.78
C ARG A 94 -0.51 -3.64 6.90
N GLU A 95 -1.11 -4.67 7.46
CA GLU A 95 -1.35 -5.94 6.81
C GLU A 95 -2.46 -5.81 5.75
N PHE A 96 -2.14 -6.26 4.54
CA PHE A 96 -3.11 -6.42 3.47
C PHE A 96 -2.90 -7.78 2.79
N PRO A 97 -3.20 -8.91 3.49
CA PRO A 97 -2.99 -10.24 2.94
C PRO A 97 -3.81 -10.44 1.66
N LEU A 98 -3.15 -10.89 0.59
CA LEU A 98 -3.78 -11.24 -0.68
C LEU A 98 -4.30 -12.67 -0.71
N ASP A 99 -3.80 -13.51 0.20
CA ASP A 99 -4.10 -14.93 0.30
C ASP A 99 -3.93 -15.45 1.75
N PRO A 100 -4.38 -16.69 2.06
CA PRO A 100 -4.26 -17.26 3.40
C PRO A 100 -2.82 -17.45 3.87
N LEU A 101 -1.87 -17.69 2.97
CA LEU A 101 -0.45 -17.83 3.32
C LEU A 101 0.12 -16.50 3.81
N ALA A 102 -0.21 -15.40 3.14
CA ALA A 102 0.17 -14.07 3.58
C ALA A 102 -0.43 -13.75 4.96
N ALA A 103 -1.69 -14.13 5.22
CA ALA A 103 -2.32 -13.94 6.51
C ALA A 103 -1.57 -14.72 7.60
N GLY A 104 -1.23 -15.99 7.37
CA GLY A 104 -0.44 -16.81 8.30
C GLY A 104 0.93 -16.20 8.60
N ALA A 105 1.63 -15.68 7.58
CA ALA A 105 2.91 -15.00 7.75
C ALA A 105 2.79 -13.74 8.61
N PHE A 106 1.75 -12.92 8.42
CA PHE A 106 1.46 -11.79 9.31
C PHE A 106 1.14 -12.20 10.73
N MET A 107 0.39 -13.30 10.92
CA MET A 107 0.12 -13.82 12.25
C MET A 107 1.43 -14.10 13.01
N LEU A 108 2.44 -14.68 12.37
CA LEU A 108 3.74 -14.91 13.00
C LEU A 108 4.39 -13.61 13.46
N ALA A 109 4.33 -12.55 12.65
CA ALA A 109 4.87 -11.25 13.09
C ALA A 109 4.06 -10.65 14.25
N ARG A 110 2.75 -10.85 14.29
CA ARG A 110 1.85 -10.33 15.34
C ARG A 110 1.87 -11.15 16.66
N CYS A 111 2.15 -12.44 16.60
CA CYS A 111 2.24 -13.28 17.78
C CYS A 111 3.59 -13.12 18.53
N ALA A 112 4.58 -12.55 17.90
CA ALA A 112 5.87 -12.30 18.52
C ALA A 112 5.82 -11.08 19.45
N ASP A 113 6.87 -10.90 20.25
CA ASP A 113 7.06 -9.69 21.04
C ASP A 113 7.06 -8.45 20.13
N LYS A 114 6.54 -7.34 20.66
CA LYS A 114 6.32 -6.12 19.86
C LYS A 114 7.59 -5.61 19.15
N ASP A 115 8.73 -5.73 19.78
CA ASP A 115 10.04 -5.34 19.24
C ASP A 115 10.53 -6.26 18.12
N LYS A 116 9.97 -7.47 18.02
CA LYS A 116 10.31 -8.45 16.98
C LYS A 116 9.45 -8.34 15.71
N PHE A 117 8.38 -7.53 15.71
CA PHE A 117 7.49 -7.41 14.57
C PHE A 117 8.24 -7.07 13.28
N PHE A 118 8.95 -5.94 13.25
CA PHE A 118 9.67 -5.52 12.04
C PHE A 118 10.85 -6.44 11.67
N PRO A 119 11.66 -6.94 12.59
CA PRO A 119 12.63 -8.00 12.29
C PRO A 119 12.03 -9.24 11.62
N ILE A 120 10.83 -9.67 12.02
CA ILE A 120 10.15 -10.82 11.41
C ILE A 120 9.61 -10.45 10.02
N ILE A 121 9.04 -9.26 9.84
CA ILE A 121 8.61 -8.76 8.52
C ILE A 121 9.80 -8.75 7.54
N ASP A 122 10.95 -8.24 7.98
CA ASP A 122 12.17 -8.20 7.16
C ASP A 122 12.68 -9.59 6.79
N LEU A 123 12.73 -10.51 7.79
CA LEU A 123 13.10 -11.91 7.57
C LEU A 123 12.17 -12.58 6.55
N LEU A 124 10.86 -12.41 6.72
CA LEU A 124 9.87 -13.02 5.83
C LEU A 124 9.97 -12.48 4.39
N PHE A 125 10.18 -11.18 4.19
CA PHE A 125 10.37 -10.61 2.86
C PHE A 125 11.71 -11.03 2.24
N SER A 126 12.81 -11.00 3.00
CA SER A 126 14.14 -11.35 2.49
C SER A 126 14.24 -12.84 2.08
N THR A 127 13.46 -13.69 2.72
CA THR A 127 13.38 -15.14 2.42
C THR A 127 12.11 -15.53 1.65
N GLN A 128 11.36 -14.57 1.08
CA GLN A 128 10.05 -14.81 0.48
C GLN A 128 10.03 -15.98 -0.49
N ARG A 129 11.07 -16.12 -1.33
CA ARG A 129 11.16 -17.21 -2.34
C ARG A 129 11.34 -18.59 -1.73
N ASP A 130 11.78 -18.67 -0.49
CA ASP A 130 12.05 -19.96 0.17
C ASP A 130 10.77 -20.57 0.73
N TRP A 131 9.76 -19.74 1.07
CA TRP A 131 8.53 -20.20 1.71
C TRP A 131 7.25 -19.95 0.91
N VAL A 132 7.27 -19.05 -0.10
CA VAL A 132 6.13 -18.89 -1.03
C VAL A 132 6.23 -19.94 -2.12
N VAL A 133 5.91 -21.17 -1.76
CA VAL A 133 6.04 -22.38 -2.59
C VAL A 133 4.75 -23.21 -2.49
N PRO A 134 4.51 -24.20 -3.37
CA PRO A 134 3.27 -24.97 -3.39
C PRO A 134 2.89 -25.65 -2.06
N ASN A 135 3.88 -26.11 -1.26
CA ASN A 135 3.69 -26.71 0.06
C ASN A 135 4.38 -25.87 1.14
N PRO A 136 3.80 -24.69 1.52
CA PRO A 136 4.52 -23.64 2.22
C PRO A 136 4.69 -23.87 3.72
N LEU A 137 3.91 -24.75 4.36
CA LEU A 137 3.84 -24.85 5.81
C LEU A 137 5.20 -25.16 6.47
N GLN A 138 5.89 -26.20 5.96
CA GLN A 138 7.20 -26.57 6.50
C GLN A 138 8.29 -25.56 6.15
N PRO A 139 8.40 -25.04 4.91
CA PRO A 139 9.27 -23.91 4.60
C PRO A 139 9.04 -22.67 5.49
N LEU A 140 7.79 -22.28 5.70
CA LEU A 140 7.45 -21.14 6.56
C LEU A 140 7.84 -21.40 8.03
N LEU A 141 7.63 -22.62 8.54
CA LEU A 141 8.11 -23.02 9.88
C LEU A 141 9.64 -22.91 9.97
N ASN A 142 10.38 -23.34 8.94
CA ASN A 142 11.84 -23.26 8.94
C ASN A 142 12.33 -21.81 8.99
N VAL A 143 11.64 -20.88 8.31
CA VAL A 143 11.92 -19.43 8.42
C VAL A 143 11.53 -18.92 9.81
N ALA A 144 10.36 -19.28 10.33
CA ALA A 144 9.91 -18.86 11.65
C ALA A 144 10.85 -19.32 12.78
N LYS A 145 11.48 -20.49 12.66
CA LYS A 145 12.51 -20.96 13.59
C LYS A 145 13.72 -20.03 13.71
N GLN A 146 14.08 -19.32 12.62
CA GLN A 146 15.16 -18.31 12.67
C GLN A 146 14.76 -17.09 13.51
N ALA A 147 13.46 -16.83 13.64
CA ALA A 147 12.90 -15.79 14.52
C ALA A 147 12.61 -16.29 15.96
N GLY A 148 13.00 -17.53 16.26
CA GLY A 148 12.86 -18.11 17.62
C GLY A 148 11.57 -18.91 17.85
N TYR A 149 10.79 -19.19 16.82
CA TYR A 149 9.61 -20.05 16.96
C TYR A 149 10.01 -21.53 17.15
N THR A 150 9.31 -22.20 18.04
CA THR A 150 9.24 -23.67 18.05
C THR A 150 8.09 -24.12 17.15
N GLU A 151 8.00 -25.39 16.82
CA GLU A 151 6.85 -25.94 16.09
C GLU A 151 5.55 -25.77 16.89
N GLU A 152 5.62 -25.91 18.22
CA GLU A 152 4.48 -25.71 19.11
C GLU A 152 3.98 -24.26 19.06
N THR A 153 4.87 -23.27 19.26
CA THR A 153 4.51 -21.84 19.26
C THR A 153 4.07 -21.36 17.88
N PHE A 154 4.66 -21.90 16.81
CA PHE A 154 4.23 -21.65 15.44
C PHE A 154 2.78 -22.13 15.22
N ASN A 155 2.48 -23.38 15.57
CA ASN A 155 1.14 -23.94 15.44
C ASN A 155 0.11 -23.24 16.33
N ALA A 156 0.50 -22.86 17.55
CA ALA A 156 -0.36 -22.08 18.44
C ALA A 156 -0.70 -20.70 17.86
N CYS A 157 0.30 -20.01 17.28
CA CYS A 157 0.09 -18.72 16.62
C CYS A 157 -0.87 -18.84 15.42
N LEU A 158 -0.67 -19.81 14.53
CA LEU A 158 -1.52 -19.98 13.34
C LEU A 158 -2.98 -20.39 13.67
N LYS A 159 -3.24 -20.81 14.90
CA LYS A 159 -4.59 -21.10 15.42
C LYS A 159 -5.21 -19.92 16.18
N ASN A 160 -4.49 -18.81 16.34
CA ASN A 160 -4.98 -17.66 17.06
C ASN A 160 -5.99 -16.85 16.24
N GLN A 161 -7.27 -17.20 16.39
CA GLN A 161 -8.38 -16.57 15.66
C GLN A 161 -8.46 -15.07 15.91
N GLN A 162 -8.19 -14.59 17.13
CA GLN A 162 -8.24 -13.16 17.45
C GLN A 162 -7.22 -12.34 16.64
N VAL A 163 -6.01 -12.88 16.44
CA VAL A 163 -4.98 -12.24 15.61
C VAL A 163 -5.40 -12.25 14.15
N LEU A 164 -5.92 -13.38 13.65
CA LEU A 164 -6.41 -13.48 12.27
C LEU A 164 -7.53 -12.49 11.99
N ASP A 165 -8.53 -12.42 12.86
CA ASP A 165 -9.66 -11.48 12.74
C ASP A 165 -9.18 -10.02 12.74
N GLY A 166 -8.19 -9.70 13.58
CA GLY A 166 -7.59 -8.37 13.62
C GLY A 166 -6.90 -7.99 12.29
N ILE A 167 -6.15 -8.91 11.71
CA ILE A 167 -5.50 -8.72 10.40
C ILE A 167 -6.57 -8.55 9.29
N GLN A 168 -7.61 -9.37 9.31
CA GLN A 168 -8.72 -9.26 8.35
C GLN A 168 -9.44 -7.92 8.47
N ASN A 169 -9.66 -7.42 9.68
CA ASN A 169 -10.26 -6.11 9.92
C ASN A 169 -9.43 -4.97 9.30
N VAL A 170 -8.10 -5.00 9.46
CA VAL A 170 -7.20 -4.01 8.83
C VAL A 170 -7.34 -4.06 7.30
N ARG A 171 -7.27 -5.26 6.71
CA ARG A 171 -7.43 -5.47 5.27
C ARG A 171 -8.79 -4.98 4.76
N ASP A 172 -9.86 -5.40 5.41
CA ASP A 172 -11.23 -5.09 4.99
C ASP A 172 -11.52 -3.59 5.05
N ARG A 173 -11.05 -2.91 6.11
CA ARG A 173 -11.14 -1.46 6.20
C ARG A 173 -10.36 -0.79 5.07
N ALA A 174 -9.13 -1.23 4.79
CA ALA A 174 -8.33 -0.68 3.72
C ALA A 174 -9.02 -0.85 2.35
N ALA A 175 -9.59 -2.01 2.07
CA ALA A 175 -10.33 -2.26 0.84
C ALA A 175 -11.62 -1.42 0.74
N LYS A 176 -12.44 -1.38 1.81
CA LYS A 176 -13.78 -0.77 1.77
C LYS A 176 -13.76 0.76 1.91
N VAL A 177 -12.88 1.30 2.76
CA VAL A 177 -12.85 2.73 3.10
C VAL A 177 -11.80 3.48 2.29
N LEU A 178 -10.63 2.85 2.11
CA LEU A 178 -9.50 3.47 1.44
C LEU A 178 -9.36 3.04 -0.04
N ASN A 179 -10.21 2.13 -0.53
CA ASN A 179 -10.14 1.55 -1.88
C ASN A 179 -8.72 1.02 -2.20
N VAL A 180 -8.09 0.33 -1.25
CA VAL A 180 -6.83 -0.39 -1.49
C VAL A 180 -7.16 -1.68 -2.23
N GLU A 181 -6.65 -1.82 -3.44
CA GLU A 181 -6.94 -2.96 -4.35
C GLU A 181 -5.67 -3.75 -4.70
N SER A 182 -4.50 -3.21 -4.40
CA SER A 182 -3.20 -3.81 -4.75
C SER A 182 -2.14 -3.50 -3.70
N THR A 183 -1.06 -4.28 -3.71
CA THR A 183 0.09 -4.11 -2.82
C THR A 183 1.41 -3.98 -3.59
N PRO A 184 2.36 -3.18 -3.12
CA PRO A 184 2.19 -2.24 -2.02
C PRO A 184 1.34 -1.03 -2.41
N THR A 185 0.56 -0.50 -1.48
CA THR A 185 -0.11 0.80 -1.57
C THR A 185 0.35 1.65 -0.42
N PHE A 186 0.80 2.87 -0.73
CA PHE A 186 1.27 3.83 0.27
C PHE A 186 0.31 5.01 0.40
N PHE A 187 0.28 5.59 1.60
CA PHE A 187 -0.30 6.91 1.85
C PHE A 187 0.76 7.80 2.48
N VAL A 188 1.18 8.84 1.75
CA VAL A 188 2.14 9.84 2.22
C VAL A 188 1.37 11.08 2.66
N ASN A 189 1.26 11.31 3.96
CA ASN A 189 0.39 12.35 4.54
C ASN A 189 -1.00 12.38 3.89
N GLY A 190 -1.59 11.19 3.67
CA GLY A 190 -2.91 11.01 3.06
C GLY A 190 -2.94 10.96 1.54
N LYS A 191 -1.86 11.30 0.83
CA LYS A 191 -1.77 11.15 -0.63
C LYS A 191 -1.43 9.70 -0.97
N ARG A 192 -2.25 9.06 -1.81
CA ARG A 192 -2.01 7.68 -2.26
C ARG A 192 -0.89 7.60 -3.29
N VAL A 193 -0.01 6.60 -3.12
CA VAL A 193 1.05 6.23 -4.05
C VAL A 193 1.01 4.70 -4.24
N LEU A 194 1.11 4.21 -5.47
CA LEU A 194 0.91 2.80 -5.80
C LEU A 194 2.19 2.13 -6.28
N GLY A 195 2.32 0.84 -5.96
CA GLY A 195 3.34 -0.05 -6.51
C GLY A 195 4.71 0.06 -5.84
N ASP A 196 5.68 -0.65 -6.40
CA ASP A 196 7.09 -0.65 -5.95
C ASP A 196 7.75 0.70 -6.31
N VAL A 197 7.64 1.65 -5.37
CA VAL A 197 8.13 3.02 -5.58
C VAL A 197 9.61 3.15 -5.24
N SER A 198 10.33 3.94 -6.03
CA SER A 198 11.73 4.28 -5.76
C SER A 198 11.85 5.26 -4.59
N ILE A 199 13.04 5.36 -3.99
CA ILE A 199 13.27 6.37 -2.96
C ILE A 199 13.12 7.78 -3.53
N GLU A 200 13.53 8.01 -4.78
CA GLU A 200 13.43 9.28 -5.47
C GLU A 200 11.96 9.71 -5.67
N ASP A 201 11.05 8.75 -5.93
CA ASP A 201 9.62 9.04 -6.05
C ASP A 201 8.99 9.34 -4.69
N LEU A 202 9.35 8.59 -3.63
CA LEU A 202 8.94 8.94 -2.27
C LEU A 202 9.45 10.31 -1.85
N GLU A 203 10.71 10.65 -2.18
CA GLU A 203 11.29 11.97 -1.88
C GLU A 203 10.50 13.11 -2.54
N LYS A 204 10.03 12.93 -3.78
CA LYS A 204 9.16 13.91 -4.45
C LYS A 204 7.86 14.12 -3.67
N GLU A 205 7.24 13.02 -3.21
CA GLU A 205 6.00 13.07 -2.45
C GLU A 205 6.18 13.67 -1.05
N MET A 206 7.30 13.40 -0.39
CA MET A 206 7.62 13.93 0.93
C MET A 206 8.05 15.41 0.93
N LYS A 207 8.66 15.88 -0.18
CA LYS A 207 9.29 17.21 -0.29
C LYS A 207 8.43 18.39 0.20
N PRO A 208 7.10 18.46 -0.09
CA PRO A 208 6.27 19.57 0.40
C PRO A 208 6.21 19.67 1.92
N TYR A 209 6.27 18.53 2.61
CA TYR A 209 6.12 18.43 4.06
C TYR A 209 7.44 18.60 4.82
N LEU A 210 8.57 18.21 4.20
CA LEU A 210 9.90 18.35 4.79
C LEU A 210 10.44 19.77 4.78
N LYS A 211 9.87 20.68 3.96
CA LYS A 211 10.28 22.09 3.89
C LYS A 211 9.54 22.98 4.91
N ALA A 212 8.51 22.46 5.53
CA ALA A 212 7.66 23.22 6.47
C ALA A 212 8.09 23.05 7.95
N SER A 213 9.17 22.28 8.21
CA SER A 213 9.69 22.02 9.57
C SER A 213 10.99 22.76 9.86
#